data_61e826d5904daf8a77d336443386009d
#
_entry.id   61e826d5904daf8a77d336443386009d
#
_cell.length_a   1.000
_cell.length_b   1.000
_cell.length_c   1.000
_cell.angle_alpha   90.00
_cell.angle_beta   90.00
_cell.angle_gamma   90.00
#
_symmetry.space_group_name_H-M   'P 1'
#
loop_
_entity.id
_entity.type
_entity.pdbx_description
1 polymer ?
#
loop_
_entity_poly.entity_id
_entity_poly.type
_entity_poly.pdbx_seq_one_letter_code
_entity_poly.pdbx_strand_id
1 'polypeptide(L)'
;MLKLPIGLQNLREMRTEGYAYVDKTPFVAQLAEQGKYYFLARPRRFGKSLFVDTLAEAFAGSRELFAGLYLEHHWDWSRSYPVLRFDFSPGVLPDRALLDETLLSQVRSNQERYGLPWREQPVHLALTDLVEKLHQATGQPVVLLVDEYDKPILDNLSAPEQARQMREGLRNFYSAIKRLDPHLKFVLLTGVSKFAKVSLFSDLNNLEDLTLDPRVATLCGYTEPELTATFAEHLDGVDLAEVRRWYNGYRFLGEPVYNPFDILLFLRHRHFKAYWFETGTPTFLIDLLQRRHFPIPALDSYWASEDLLGAFDVEAIEPEALLFQTGYATIHEIQQRPYGPRYRLGFPNEEVRISLPRAILRRYTPDQRAR
;
A
#
# COMPACT_ATOMS: atom_id res chain seq x y z
N MET A 1 -7.15 -3.72 28.93
CA MET A 1 -7.53 -3.67 27.49
C MET A 1 -6.65 -2.67 26.79
N LEU A 2 -5.91 -3.08 25.73
CA LEU A 2 -5.08 -2.20 24.91
C LEU A 2 -5.96 -1.23 24.10
N LYS A 3 -5.44 -0.03 23.78
CA LYS A 3 -6.15 0.93 22.94
C LYS A 3 -6.25 0.43 21.49
N LEU A 4 -7.35 0.71 20.81
CA LEU A 4 -7.53 0.38 19.40
C LEU A 4 -6.79 1.40 18.51
N PRO A 5 -5.86 0.98 17.63
CA PRO A 5 -5.01 1.87 16.84
C PRO A 5 -5.71 2.38 15.56
N ILE A 6 -6.91 2.95 15.68
CA ILE A 6 -7.72 3.36 14.53
C ILE A 6 -7.05 4.53 13.82
N GLY A 7 -6.64 4.31 12.57
CA GLY A 7 -6.00 5.32 11.73
C GLY A 7 -4.55 5.64 12.08
N LEU A 8 -3.96 4.98 13.09
CA LEU A 8 -2.56 5.18 13.45
C LEU A 8 -1.62 4.47 12.46
N GLN A 9 -0.57 5.17 12.08
CA GLN A 9 0.44 4.69 11.13
C GLN A 9 1.87 4.83 11.69
N ASN A 10 2.00 5.28 12.94
CA ASN A 10 3.27 5.52 13.60
C ASN A 10 3.52 4.45 14.67
N LEU A 11 4.57 3.63 14.46
CA LEU A 11 4.94 2.55 15.37
C LEU A 11 5.32 3.09 16.75
N ARG A 12 6.09 4.17 16.81
CA ARG A 12 6.54 4.76 18.07
C ARG A 12 5.36 5.17 18.93
N GLU A 13 4.41 5.89 18.38
CA GLU A 13 3.18 6.26 19.08
C GLU A 13 2.42 5.01 19.57
N MET A 14 2.25 4.01 18.71
CA MET A 14 1.56 2.77 19.11
C MET A 14 2.23 2.10 20.31
N ARG A 15 3.56 1.96 20.28
CA ARG A 15 4.32 1.24 21.30
C ARG A 15 4.45 2.03 22.60
N THR A 16 4.56 3.35 22.52
CA THR A 16 4.74 4.19 23.73
C THR A 16 3.43 4.53 24.42
N GLU A 17 2.31 4.56 23.69
CA GLU A 17 1.02 4.94 24.26
C GLU A 17 0.05 3.77 24.55
N GLY A 18 0.51 2.53 24.42
CA GLY A 18 -0.25 1.33 24.81
C GLY A 18 -1.38 0.96 23.85
N TYR A 19 -1.18 1.17 22.56
CA TYR A 19 -2.07 0.66 21.50
C TYR A 19 -1.76 -0.81 21.19
N ALA A 20 -2.77 -1.53 20.75
CA ALA A 20 -2.60 -2.88 20.23
C ALA A 20 -1.77 -2.84 18.93
N TYR A 21 -0.81 -3.74 18.81
CA TYR A 21 -0.01 -3.91 17.59
C TYR A 21 0.01 -5.38 17.19
N VAL A 22 -0.45 -5.68 15.98
CA VAL A 22 -0.33 -7.01 15.38
C VAL A 22 1.08 -7.15 14.83
N ASP A 23 1.85 -8.11 15.36
CA ASP A 23 3.26 -8.25 15.03
C ASP A 23 3.49 -8.70 13.58
N LYS A 24 3.88 -7.78 12.73
CA LYS A 24 4.31 -8.00 11.34
C LYS A 24 5.83 -7.95 11.18
N THR A 25 6.57 -7.87 12.27
CA THR A 25 8.04 -7.75 12.22
C THR A 25 8.78 -8.99 11.72
N PRO A 26 8.20 -10.22 11.72
CA PRO A 26 8.80 -11.34 10.97
C PRO A 26 9.05 -11.02 9.50
N PHE A 27 8.16 -10.27 8.86
CA PHE A 27 8.32 -9.86 7.46
C PHE A 27 9.44 -8.81 7.28
N VAL A 28 9.71 -7.99 8.29
CA VAL A 28 10.84 -7.05 8.28
C VAL A 28 12.16 -7.81 8.21
N ALA A 29 12.35 -8.81 9.08
CA ALA A 29 13.54 -9.67 9.06
C ALA A 29 13.66 -10.40 7.71
N GLN A 30 12.58 -11.05 7.28
CA GLN A 30 12.55 -11.81 6.03
C GLN A 30 12.96 -10.97 4.82
N LEU A 31 12.37 -9.80 4.63
CA LEU A 31 12.67 -8.94 3.48
C LEU A 31 14.10 -8.37 3.54
N ALA A 32 14.57 -8.01 4.72
CA ALA A 32 15.93 -7.49 4.89
C ALA A 32 17.04 -8.52 4.62
N GLU A 33 16.73 -9.82 4.82
CA GLU A 33 17.67 -10.93 4.57
C GLU A 33 17.60 -11.43 3.12
N GLN A 34 16.41 -11.45 2.51
CA GLN A 34 16.21 -12.13 1.22
C GLN A 34 16.50 -11.26 0.00
N GLY A 35 16.48 -9.93 0.14
CA GLY A 35 16.68 -9.06 -1.01
C GLY A 35 16.90 -7.60 -0.64
N LYS A 36 16.77 -6.74 -1.66
CA LYS A 36 17.12 -5.33 -1.54
C LYS A 36 16.05 -4.39 -2.13
N TYR A 37 15.44 -4.77 -3.22
CA TYR A 37 14.52 -3.91 -3.97
C TYR A 37 13.14 -4.54 -4.03
N TYR A 38 12.16 -3.89 -3.41
CA TYR A 38 10.82 -4.42 -3.29
C TYR A 38 9.74 -3.44 -3.72
N PHE A 39 8.70 -4.00 -4.29
CA PHE A 39 7.47 -3.31 -4.63
C PHE A 39 6.27 -4.02 -3.97
N LEU A 40 5.38 -3.27 -3.32
CA LEU A 40 4.20 -3.81 -2.66
C LEU A 40 2.96 -2.98 -2.99
N ALA A 41 2.00 -3.56 -3.72
CA ALA A 41 0.67 -2.99 -3.84
C ALA A 41 -0.32 -3.74 -2.92
N ARG A 42 -1.12 -2.96 -2.18
CA ARG A 42 -2.24 -3.45 -1.33
C ARG A 42 -3.34 -2.39 -1.33
N PRO A 43 -4.59 -2.77 -1.13
CA PRO A 43 -5.68 -1.80 -1.02
C PRO A 43 -5.42 -0.75 0.06
N ARG A 44 -6.14 0.35 0.04
CA ARG A 44 -6.09 1.39 1.07
C ARG A 44 -6.50 0.82 2.43
N ARG A 45 -5.93 1.35 3.52
CA ARG A 45 -6.25 0.98 4.91
C ARG A 45 -5.83 -0.43 5.35
N PHE A 46 -4.96 -1.10 4.62
CA PHE A 46 -4.44 -2.44 4.94
C PHE A 46 -3.18 -2.45 5.80
N GLY A 47 -2.66 -1.27 6.21
CA GLY A 47 -1.49 -1.19 7.10
C GLY A 47 -0.14 -1.01 6.39
N LYS A 48 -0.12 -0.67 5.08
CA LYS A 48 1.12 -0.40 4.34
C LYS A 48 2.00 0.66 5.00
N SER A 49 1.43 1.82 5.29
CA SER A 49 2.15 2.95 5.90
C SER A 49 2.72 2.62 7.27
N LEU A 50 1.98 1.83 8.07
CA LEU A 50 2.49 1.32 9.35
C LEU A 50 3.67 0.36 9.13
N PHE A 51 3.62 -0.51 8.13
CA PHE A 51 4.72 -1.39 7.80
C PHE A 51 5.95 -0.62 7.31
N VAL A 52 5.77 0.41 6.48
CA VAL A 52 6.83 1.35 6.07
C VAL A 52 7.46 2.03 7.29
N ASP A 53 6.65 2.48 8.25
CA ASP A 53 7.13 3.09 9.49
C ASP A 53 7.87 2.07 10.38
N THR A 54 7.38 0.84 10.47
CA THR A 54 8.03 -0.27 11.18
C THR A 54 9.42 -0.58 10.59
N LEU A 55 9.54 -0.64 9.26
CA LEU A 55 10.83 -0.78 8.57
C LEU A 55 11.76 0.38 8.88
N ALA A 56 11.25 1.61 8.85
CA ALA A 56 12.03 2.81 9.12
C ALA A 56 12.64 2.77 10.53
N GLU A 57 11.83 2.44 11.54
CA GLU A 57 12.29 2.33 12.93
C GLU A 57 13.28 1.16 13.15
N ALA A 58 13.06 0.02 12.47
CA ALA A 58 13.98 -1.12 12.55
C ALA A 58 15.36 -0.78 11.97
N PHE A 59 15.40 -0.21 10.76
CA PHE A 59 16.67 0.18 10.13
C PHE A 59 17.33 1.36 10.84
N ALA A 60 16.58 2.27 11.45
CA ALA A 60 17.12 3.34 12.28
C ALA A 60 17.70 2.87 13.61
N GLY A 61 17.45 1.61 14.02
CA GLY A 61 18.01 1.03 15.24
C GLY A 61 17.21 1.32 16.51
N SER A 62 15.92 1.64 16.39
CA SER A 62 14.99 1.96 17.52
C SER A 62 14.57 0.70 18.27
N ARG A 63 15.54 -0.05 18.80
CA ARG A 63 15.34 -1.37 19.45
C ARG A 63 14.24 -1.38 20.51
N GLU A 64 14.13 -0.31 21.28
CA GLU A 64 13.18 -0.16 22.36
C GLU A 64 11.72 -0.34 21.93
N LEU A 65 11.41 0.00 20.66
CA LEU A 65 10.06 -0.12 20.09
C LEU A 65 9.67 -1.58 19.80
N PHE A 66 10.66 -2.45 19.69
CA PHE A 66 10.46 -3.85 19.31
C PHE A 66 10.45 -4.82 20.49
N ALA A 67 10.50 -4.31 21.72
CA ALA A 67 10.43 -5.14 22.92
C ALA A 67 9.16 -6.02 22.93
N GLY A 68 9.34 -7.35 23.07
CA GLY A 68 8.25 -8.34 23.01
C GLY A 68 7.74 -8.68 21.62
N LEU A 69 8.30 -8.11 20.55
CA LEU A 69 8.02 -8.46 19.16
C LEU A 69 9.08 -9.44 18.62
N TYR A 70 8.74 -10.14 17.54
CA TYR A 70 9.66 -11.09 16.91
C TYR A 70 11.03 -10.47 16.61
N LEU A 71 11.07 -9.25 16.12
CA LEU A 71 12.30 -8.57 15.69
C LEU A 71 13.26 -8.25 16.85
N GLU A 72 12.77 -8.21 18.11
CA GLU A 72 13.65 -7.95 19.27
C GLU A 72 14.87 -8.86 19.31
N HIS A 73 14.67 -10.14 18.97
CA HIS A 73 15.68 -11.19 19.00
C HIS A 73 16.17 -11.65 17.62
N HIS A 74 15.59 -11.12 16.55
CA HIS A 74 15.86 -11.55 15.16
C HIS A 74 16.33 -10.39 14.27
N TRP A 75 17.07 -9.42 14.86
CA TRP A 75 17.62 -8.28 14.15
C TRP A 75 19.00 -7.92 14.67
N ASP A 76 19.87 -7.48 13.79
CA ASP A 76 21.21 -6.97 14.17
C ASP A 76 21.10 -5.52 14.65
N TRP A 77 20.81 -5.34 15.93
CA TRP A 77 20.70 -4.02 16.57
C TRP A 77 22.04 -3.31 16.78
N SER A 78 23.18 -3.94 16.44
CA SER A 78 24.49 -3.29 16.48
C SER A 78 24.70 -2.30 15.34
N ARG A 79 23.84 -2.35 14.32
CA ARG A 79 23.90 -1.51 13.13
C ARG A 79 22.65 -0.68 12.99
N SER A 80 22.83 0.57 12.58
CA SER A 80 21.73 1.44 12.15
C SER A 80 22.06 2.02 10.78
N TYR A 81 21.01 2.34 10.04
CA TYR A 81 21.12 2.84 8.67
C TYR A 81 20.36 4.16 8.55
N PRO A 82 20.86 5.12 7.76
CA PRO A 82 20.10 6.30 7.43
C PRO A 82 18.87 5.94 6.58
N VAL A 83 17.71 6.45 6.97
CA VAL A 83 16.42 6.15 6.35
C VAL A 83 15.85 7.40 5.67
N LEU A 84 15.68 7.33 4.38
CA LEU A 84 14.96 8.33 3.57
C LEU A 84 13.52 7.88 3.38
N ARG A 85 12.58 8.77 3.67
CA ARG A 85 11.14 8.53 3.49
C ARG A 85 10.58 9.55 2.50
N PHE A 86 9.82 9.04 1.54
CA PHE A 86 9.02 9.82 0.61
C PHE A 86 7.55 9.37 0.74
N ASP A 87 6.66 10.32 0.98
CA ASP A 87 5.24 10.07 1.18
C ASP A 87 4.42 10.98 0.26
N PHE A 88 3.58 10.38 -0.57
CA PHE A 88 2.67 11.09 -1.48
C PHE A 88 1.23 11.14 -0.95
N SER A 89 0.97 10.66 0.27
CA SER A 89 -0.37 10.68 0.86
C SER A 89 -0.96 12.08 1.10
N PRO A 90 -0.17 13.14 1.43
CA PRO A 90 -0.72 14.45 1.68
C PRO A 90 -1.13 15.20 0.40
N GLY A 91 -2.37 15.71 0.40
CA GLY A 91 -2.86 16.60 -0.65
C GLY A 91 -3.15 15.94 -2.00
N VAL A 92 -3.57 16.77 -2.95
CA VAL A 92 -3.75 16.41 -4.36
C VAL A 92 -2.73 17.20 -5.17
N LEU A 93 -2.04 16.53 -6.07
CA LEU A 93 -1.06 17.12 -6.97
C LEU A 93 -1.69 17.32 -8.36
N PRO A 94 -2.18 18.52 -8.69
CA PRO A 94 -2.93 18.74 -9.92
C PRO A 94 -2.06 18.87 -11.16
N ASP A 95 -0.78 19.20 -10.99
CA ASP A 95 0.12 19.43 -12.12
C ASP A 95 1.58 19.03 -11.82
N ARG A 96 2.39 19.00 -12.87
CA ARG A 96 3.78 18.59 -12.82
C ARG A 96 4.64 19.55 -11.98
N ALA A 97 4.35 20.84 -11.97
CA ALA A 97 5.15 21.82 -11.24
C ALA A 97 5.02 21.57 -9.73
N LEU A 98 3.79 21.33 -9.24
CA LEU A 98 3.56 21.01 -7.82
C LEU A 98 4.14 19.64 -7.43
N LEU A 99 4.15 18.66 -8.35
CA LEU A 99 4.85 17.40 -8.12
C LEU A 99 6.36 17.62 -7.93
N ASP A 100 7.00 18.38 -8.82
CA ASP A 100 8.43 18.67 -8.74
C ASP A 100 8.78 19.45 -7.46
N GLU A 101 7.96 20.43 -7.08
CA GLU A 101 8.09 21.16 -5.80
C GLU A 101 7.95 20.24 -4.60
N THR A 102 6.96 19.35 -4.61
CA THR A 102 6.73 18.36 -3.54
C THR A 102 7.93 17.42 -3.38
N LEU A 103 8.46 16.92 -4.48
CA LEU A 103 9.64 16.06 -4.48
C LEU A 103 10.87 16.79 -3.91
N LEU A 104 11.13 18.02 -4.35
CA LEU A 104 12.23 18.83 -3.83
C LEU A 104 12.06 19.16 -2.34
N SER A 105 10.83 19.48 -1.91
CA SER A 105 10.51 19.72 -0.51
C SER A 105 10.80 18.49 0.37
N GLN A 106 10.42 17.30 -0.08
CA GLN A 106 10.71 16.06 0.64
C GLN A 106 12.21 15.73 0.66
N VAL A 107 12.93 15.95 -0.45
CA VAL A 107 14.39 15.81 -0.48
C VAL A 107 15.03 16.76 0.54
N ARG A 108 14.62 18.03 0.54
CA ARG A 108 15.11 19.05 1.47
C ARG A 108 14.83 18.68 2.93
N SER A 109 13.63 18.24 3.26
CA SER A 109 13.27 17.79 4.62
C SER A 109 14.14 16.61 5.08
N ASN A 110 14.44 15.66 4.19
CA ASN A 110 15.36 14.57 4.49
C ASN A 110 16.78 15.08 4.68
N GLN A 111 17.29 16.04 3.90
CA GLN A 111 18.61 16.64 4.10
C GLN A 111 18.72 17.37 5.44
N GLU A 112 17.72 18.18 5.78
CA GLU A 112 17.64 18.91 7.05
C GLU A 112 17.68 17.95 8.25
N ARG A 113 16.92 16.83 8.15
CA ARG A 113 16.90 15.79 9.20
C ARG A 113 18.28 15.21 9.51
N TYR A 114 19.16 15.14 8.53
CA TYR A 114 20.53 14.62 8.69
C TYR A 114 21.61 15.72 8.75
N GLY A 115 21.19 16.98 8.85
CA GLY A 115 22.13 18.12 8.93
C GLY A 115 22.93 18.34 7.65
N LEU A 116 22.46 17.86 6.51
CA LEU A 116 23.15 18.03 5.22
C LEU A 116 22.78 19.38 4.59
N PRO A 117 23.75 20.08 3.96
CA PRO A 117 23.48 21.37 3.33
C PRO A 117 22.60 21.22 2.08
N TRP A 118 21.55 22.06 1.99
CA TRP A 118 20.73 22.16 0.79
C TRP A 118 21.45 22.91 -0.32
N ARG A 119 21.31 22.41 -1.55
CA ARG A 119 21.60 23.14 -2.78
C ARG A 119 20.44 23.02 -3.73
N GLU A 120 20.08 24.14 -4.35
CA GLU A 120 19.05 24.14 -5.37
C GLU A 120 19.56 23.38 -6.61
N GLN A 121 18.75 22.45 -7.10
CA GLN A 121 19.11 21.57 -8.18
C GLN A 121 17.86 20.97 -8.85
N PRO A 122 17.96 20.47 -10.09
CA PRO A 122 16.87 19.77 -10.75
C PRO A 122 16.43 18.51 -10.02
N VAL A 123 15.13 18.23 -10.04
CA VAL A 123 14.50 17.10 -9.32
C VAL A 123 15.18 15.75 -9.60
N HIS A 124 15.56 15.48 -10.86
CA HIS A 124 16.18 14.22 -11.25
C HIS A 124 17.61 14.01 -10.69
N LEU A 125 18.27 15.07 -10.22
CA LEU A 125 19.57 15.00 -9.55
C LEU A 125 19.45 14.99 -8.03
N ALA A 126 18.35 15.50 -7.51
CA ALA A 126 18.17 15.74 -6.08
C ALA A 126 18.23 14.46 -5.24
N LEU A 127 17.60 13.36 -5.70
CA LEU A 127 17.69 12.07 -5.02
C LEU A 127 19.09 11.47 -5.04
N THR A 128 19.79 11.58 -6.18
CA THR A 128 21.16 11.10 -6.32
C THR A 128 22.10 11.81 -5.35
N ASP A 129 22.08 13.14 -5.36
CA ASP A 129 22.90 13.98 -4.48
C ASP A 129 22.62 13.71 -3.00
N LEU A 130 21.35 13.56 -2.62
CA LEU A 130 20.97 13.24 -1.24
C LEU A 130 21.53 11.89 -0.79
N VAL A 131 21.33 10.83 -1.57
CA VAL A 131 21.75 9.47 -1.20
C VAL A 131 23.29 9.36 -1.14
N GLU A 132 24.00 9.89 -2.13
CA GLU A 132 25.48 9.87 -2.17
C GLU A 132 26.07 10.63 -0.98
N LYS A 133 25.58 11.84 -0.69
CA LYS A 133 26.03 12.65 0.44
C LYS A 133 25.73 11.98 1.78
N LEU A 134 24.55 11.39 1.90
CA LEU A 134 24.14 10.72 3.14
C LEU A 134 24.98 9.48 3.41
N HIS A 135 25.23 8.66 2.38
CA HIS A 135 26.16 7.54 2.48
C HIS A 135 27.58 8.00 2.85
N GLN A 136 28.08 9.05 2.21
CA GLN A 136 29.40 9.61 2.52
C GLN A 136 29.50 10.14 3.96
N ALA A 137 28.47 10.84 4.42
CA ALA A 137 28.45 11.46 5.75
C ALA A 137 28.32 10.42 6.88
N THR A 138 27.57 9.33 6.66
CA THR A 138 27.30 8.32 7.69
C THR A 138 28.21 7.09 7.60
N GLY A 139 28.87 6.87 6.47
CA GLY A 139 29.61 5.63 6.18
C GLY A 139 28.72 4.39 6.06
N GLN A 140 27.38 4.57 6.03
CA GLN A 140 26.39 3.49 5.96
C GLN A 140 25.52 3.61 4.70
N PRO A 141 25.21 2.51 4.01
CA PRO A 141 24.29 2.55 2.87
C PRO A 141 22.87 2.95 3.32
N VAL A 142 22.15 3.60 2.44
CA VAL A 142 20.88 4.28 2.72
C VAL A 142 19.70 3.34 2.53
N VAL A 143 18.72 3.42 3.40
CA VAL A 143 17.38 2.81 3.24
C VAL A 143 16.45 3.82 2.59
N LEU A 144 15.78 3.43 1.50
CA LEU A 144 14.84 4.26 0.76
C LEU A 144 13.43 3.66 0.84
N LEU A 145 12.52 4.38 1.47
CA LEU A 145 11.12 3.98 1.64
C LEU A 145 10.20 5.00 0.97
N VAL A 146 9.35 4.52 0.07
CA VAL A 146 8.40 5.36 -0.66
C VAL A 146 6.98 4.83 -0.40
N ASP A 147 6.13 5.66 0.17
CA ASP A 147 4.72 5.33 0.42
C ASP A 147 3.80 6.06 -0.55
N GLU A 148 2.73 5.37 -0.99
CA GLU A 148 1.72 5.83 -1.94
C GLU A 148 2.30 6.40 -3.25
N TYR A 149 3.30 5.73 -3.82
CA TYR A 149 4.03 6.14 -5.02
C TYR A 149 3.12 6.47 -6.22
N ASP A 150 1.97 5.83 -6.30
CA ASP A 150 1.01 5.91 -7.41
C ASP A 150 -0.08 6.98 -7.21
N LYS A 151 -0.20 7.56 -6.03
CA LYS A 151 -1.24 8.54 -5.71
C LYS A 151 -1.24 9.76 -6.65
N PRO A 152 -0.10 10.37 -7.02
CA PRO A 152 -0.10 11.47 -7.98
C PRO A 152 -0.72 11.10 -9.33
N ILE A 153 -0.58 9.85 -9.76
CA ILE A 153 -1.19 9.34 -10.99
C ILE A 153 -2.68 9.05 -10.76
N LEU A 154 -3.01 8.33 -9.68
CA LEU A 154 -4.38 7.93 -9.35
C LEU A 154 -5.32 9.12 -9.19
N ASP A 155 -4.87 10.19 -8.55
CA ASP A 155 -5.69 11.39 -8.34
C ASP A 155 -5.99 12.14 -9.65
N ASN A 156 -5.19 11.91 -10.70
CA ASN A 156 -5.32 12.56 -12.01
C ASN A 156 -5.89 11.67 -13.12
N LEU A 157 -6.39 10.45 -12.79
CA LEU A 157 -6.88 9.51 -13.83
C LEU A 157 -8.08 10.01 -14.64
N SER A 158 -8.83 11.00 -14.14
CA SER A 158 -9.89 11.66 -14.89
C SER A 158 -9.37 12.62 -15.97
N ALA A 159 -8.09 13.01 -15.91
CA ALA A 159 -7.40 13.91 -16.82
C ALA A 159 -6.14 13.20 -17.37
N PRO A 160 -6.25 12.43 -18.46
CA PRO A 160 -5.19 11.54 -18.95
C PRO A 160 -3.85 12.23 -19.21
N GLU A 161 -3.88 13.47 -19.71
CA GLU A 161 -2.66 14.25 -19.96
C GLU A 161 -1.91 14.58 -18.64
N GLN A 162 -2.65 14.97 -17.60
CA GLN A 162 -2.07 15.23 -16.28
C GLN A 162 -1.53 13.94 -15.65
N ALA A 163 -2.27 12.84 -15.74
CA ALA A 163 -1.80 11.54 -15.24
C ALA A 163 -0.51 11.11 -15.96
N ARG A 164 -0.37 11.37 -17.26
CA ARG A 164 0.86 11.13 -18.02
C ARG A 164 2.02 11.99 -17.53
N GLN A 165 1.80 13.27 -17.30
CA GLN A 165 2.83 14.19 -16.78
C GLN A 165 3.27 13.79 -15.37
N MET A 166 2.36 13.34 -14.50
CA MET A 166 2.70 12.78 -13.19
C MET A 166 3.59 11.54 -13.34
N ARG A 167 3.21 10.60 -14.21
CA ARG A 167 3.99 9.40 -14.51
C ARG A 167 5.40 9.73 -14.97
N GLU A 168 5.56 10.65 -15.91
CA GLU A 168 6.87 11.07 -16.42
C GLU A 168 7.74 11.73 -15.34
N GLY A 169 7.12 12.54 -14.47
CA GLY A 169 7.81 13.16 -13.33
C GLY A 169 8.36 12.15 -12.35
N LEU A 170 7.52 11.22 -11.95
CA LEU A 170 7.90 10.14 -11.03
C LEU A 170 8.95 9.21 -11.67
N ARG A 171 8.81 8.89 -12.95
CA ARG A 171 9.81 8.09 -13.69
C ARG A 171 11.19 8.74 -13.64
N ASN A 172 11.28 10.02 -13.92
CA ASN A 172 12.54 10.76 -13.89
C ASN A 172 13.18 10.72 -12.47
N PHE A 173 12.36 10.85 -11.44
CA PHE A 173 12.83 10.79 -10.06
C PHE A 173 13.31 9.38 -9.67
N TYR A 174 12.53 8.35 -9.97
CA TYR A 174 12.89 6.97 -9.60
C TYR A 174 14.00 6.37 -10.47
N SER A 175 14.25 6.89 -11.67
CA SER A 175 15.33 6.39 -12.55
C SER A 175 16.71 6.49 -11.87
N ALA A 176 16.88 7.39 -10.92
CA ALA A 176 18.10 7.52 -10.12
C ALA A 176 18.41 6.26 -9.29
N ILE A 177 17.40 5.52 -8.84
CA ILE A 177 17.57 4.37 -7.91
C ILE A 177 18.53 3.32 -8.47
N LYS A 178 18.48 3.03 -9.77
CA LYS A 178 19.37 2.03 -10.38
C LYS A 178 20.86 2.40 -10.27
N ARG A 179 21.18 3.67 -10.49
CA ARG A 179 22.55 4.18 -10.37
C ARG A 179 23.05 4.20 -8.93
N LEU A 180 22.11 4.28 -7.99
CA LEU A 180 22.39 4.37 -6.56
C LEU A 180 22.63 3.00 -5.90
N ASP A 181 22.62 1.90 -6.65
CA ASP A 181 22.78 0.54 -6.09
C ASP A 181 23.92 0.41 -5.07
N PRO A 182 25.17 0.92 -5.32
CA PRO A 182 26.27 0.81 -4.35
C PRO A 182 26.03 1.59 -3.04
N HIS A 183 25.09 2.53 -3.04
CA HIS A 183 24.78 3.43 -1.91
C HIS A 183 23.52 3.03 -1.15
N LEU A 184 22.78 2.05 -1.64
CA LEU A 184 21.49 1.64 -1.05
C LEU A 184 21.64 0.32 -0.27
N LYS A 185 21.02 0.24 0.90
CA LYS A 185 20.87 -0.97 1.72
C LYS A 185 19.58 -1.70 1.39
N PHE A 186 18.48 -0.95 1.27
CA PHE A 186 17.13 -1.50 1.11
C PHE A 186 16.23 -0.46 0.43
N VAL A 187 15.35 -0.91 -0.43
CA VAL A 187 14.37 -0.06 -1.13
C VAL A 187 13.01 -0.73 -1.07
N LEU A 188 11.99 -0.02 -0.60
CA LEU A 188 10.60 -0.44 -0.69
C LEU A 188 9.75 0.68 -1.26
N LEU A 189 9.01 0.37 -2.32
CA LEU A 189 7.97 1.24 -2.87
C LEU A 189 6.61 0.62 -2.59
N THR A 190 5.70 1.39 -1.97
CA THR A 190 4.33 0.93 -1.71
C THR A 190 3.31 1.80 -2.41
N GLY A 191 2.18 1.18 -2.78
CA GLY A 191 1.04 1.87 -3.38
C GLY A 191 -0.24 1.06 -3.32
N VAL A 192 -1.27 1.55 -3.97
CA VAL A 192 -2.55 0.85 -4.12
C VAL A 192 -2.55 -0.02 -5.36
N SER A 193 -1.97 0.48 -6.45
CA SER A 193 -2.03 -0.14 -7.76
C SER A 193 -0.65 -0.47 -8.31
N LYS A 194 -0.63 -1.27 -9.36
CA LYS A 194 0.57 -1.54 -10.16
C LYS A 194 0.64 -0.62 -11.39
N PHE A 195 0.07 0.59 -11.27
CA PHE A 195 0.10 1.56 -12.35
C PHE A 195 1.52 1.76 -12.83
N ALA A 196 1.67 1.62 -14.13
CA ALA A 196 2.89 1.96 -14.80
C ALA A 196 4.15 1.28 -14.23
N LYS A 197 4.02 0.11 -13.52
CA LYS A 197 5.20 -0.66 -13.12
C LYS A 197 6.12 -0.87 -14.32
N VAL A 198 5.55 -1.15 -15.48
CA VAL A 198 6.29 -1.30 -16.74
C VAL A 198 6.87 0.02 -17.22
N SER A 199 6.15 1.13 -17.12
CA SER A 199 6.60 2.43 -17.67
C SER A 199 7.34 3.31 -16.66
N LEU A 200 7.02 3.24 -15.36
CA LEU A 200 7.74 3.96 -14.29
C LEU A 200 9.05 3.29 -13.90
N PHE A 201 9.05 1.97 -13.88
CA PHE A 201 10.15 1.16 -13.40
C PHE A 201 10.81 0.33 -14.51
N SER A 202 10.62 0.69 -15.78
CA SER A 202 11.29 0.03 -16.92
C SER A 202 12.81 -0.05 -16.74
N ASP A 203 13.37 0.95 -16.06
CA ASP A 203 14.79 1.03 -15.74
C ASP A 203 15.15 0.31 -14.43
N LEU A 204 14.17 -0.09 -13.61
CA LEU A 204 14.31 -0.82 -12.34
C LEU A 204 13.87 -2.28 -12.48
N ASN A 205 14.50 -3.00 -13.39
CA ASN A 205 14.19 -4.42 -13.66
C ASN A 205 14.59 -5.38 -12.50
N ASN A 206 15.25 -4.88 -11.48
CA ASN A 206 15.61 -5.59 -10.25
C ASN A 206 14.58 -5.47 -9.12
N LEU A 207 13.45 -4.80 -9.36
CA LEU A 207 12.40 -4.60 -8.36
C LEU A 207 11.52 -5.85 -8.23
N GLU A 208 11.64 -6.56 -7.10
CA GLU A 208 10.83 -7.75 -6.77
C GLU A 208 9.41 -7.34 -6.38
N ASP A 209 8.42 -7.91 -7.06
CA ASP A 209 7.02 -7.62 -6.83
C ASP A 209 6.41 -8.55 -5.77
N LEU A 210 6.12 -8.00 -4.60
CA LEU A 210 5.52 -8.70 -3.46
C LEU A 210 3.99 -8.78 -3.51
N THR A 211 3.35 -8.20 -4.52
CA THR A 211 1.87 -8.06 -4.53
C THR A 211 1.15 -9.39 -4.53
N LEU A 212 1.63 -10.35 -5.31
CA LEU A 212 1.09 -11.72 -5.37
C LEU A 212 2.17 -12.75 -5.00
N ASP A 213 2.95 -12.44 -3.97
CA ASP A 213 3.95 -13.36 -3.42
C ASP A 213 3.36 -14.09 -2.20
N PRO A 214 3.20 -15.44 -2.27
CA PRO A 214 2.66 -16.20 -1.14
C PRO A 214 3.46 -16.06 0.16
N ARG A 215 4.77 -15.78 0.07
CA ARG A 215 5.66 -15.62 1.24
C ARG A 215 5.27 -14.44 2.13
N VAL A 216 4.62 -13.43 1.56
CA VAL A 216 4.22 -12.19 2.23
C VAL A 216 2.73 -11.89 2.07
N ALA A 217 1.93 -12.91 1.79
CA ALA A 217 0.50 -12.76 1.54
C ALA A 217 -0.26 -12.10 2.70
N THR A 218 0.20 -12.30 3.93
CA THR A 218 -0.42 -11.78 5.15
C THR A 218 0.35 -10.60 5.79
N LEU A 219 1.31 -10.03 5.06
CA LEU A 219 2.09 -8.88 5.51
C LEU A 219 1.19 -7.69 5.89
N CYS A 220 0.16 -7.45 5.08
CA CYS A 220 -0.87 -6.44 5.33
C CYS A 220 -2.21 -7.12 5.64
N GLY A 221 -3.02 -6.49 6.48
CA GLY A 221 -4.25 -7.07 6.98
C GLY A 221 -4.04 -7.91 8.25
N TYR A 222 -5.13 -8.38 8.86
CA TYR A 222 -5.07 -9.27 10.02
C TYR A 222 -5.56 -10.65 9.61
N THR A 223 -4.79 -11.69 9.93
CA THR A 223 -5.31 -13.07 9.89
C THR A 223 -6.26 -13.30 11.07
N GLU A 224 -7.09 -14.33 11.01
CA GLU A 224 -8.00 -14.63 12.14
C GLU A 224 -7.25 -15.01 13.42
N PRO A 225 -6.17 -15.79 13.38
CA PRO A 225 -5.35 -16.04 14.58
C PRO A 225 -4.75 -14.75 15.16
N GLU A 226 -4.23 -13.85 14.35
CA GLU A 226 -3.70 -12.56 14.80
C GLU A 226 -4.78 -11.69 15.43
N LEU A 227 -5.96 -11.63 14.82
CA LEU A 227 -7.12 -10.88 15.32
C LEU A 227 -7.53 -11.42 16.70
N THR A 228 -7.71 -12.73 16.80
CA THR A 228 -8.19 -13.36 18.06
C THR A 228 -7.16 -13.29 19.18
N ALA A 229 -5.86 -13.38 18.87
CA ALA A 229 -4.81 -13.26 19.86
C ALA A 229 -4.63 -11.82 20.35
N THR A 230 -4.59 -10.84 19.42
CA THR A 230 -4.28 -9.45 19.77
C THR A 230 -5.47 -8.72 20.39
N PHE A 231 -6.69 -9.03 19.95
CA PHE A 231 -7.91 -8.32 20.34
C PHE A 231 -8.88 -9.19 21.17
N ALA A 232 -8.38 -10.24 21.86
CA ALA A 232 -9.20 -11.19 22.63
C ALA A 232 -10.22 -10.48 23.56
N GLU A 233 -9.76 -9.51 24.35
CA GLU A 233 -10.62 -8.75 25.26
C GLU A 233 -11.69 -7.90 24.52
N HIS A 234 -11.37 -7.43 23.30
CA HIS A 234 -12.30 -6.67 22.47
C HIS A 234 -13.29 -7.58 21.73
N LEU A 235 -13.06 -8.86 21.66
CA LEU A 235 -13.91 -9.84 20.97
C LEU A 235 -14.92 -10.53 21.92
N ASP A 236 -14.89 -10.22 23.20
CA ASP A 236 -15.84 -10.79 24.15
C ASP A 236 -17.29 -10.46 23.74
N GLY A 237 -18.13 -11.49 23.70
CA GLY A 237 -19.53 -11.39 23.25
C GLY A 237 -19.74 -11.11 21.76
N VAL A 238 -18.69 -11.21 20.92
CA VAL A 238 -18.76 -10.99 19.48
C VAL A 238 -19.00 -12.28 18.71
N ASP A 239 -19.93 -12.29 17.78
CA ASP A 239 -20.09 -13.37 16.81
C ASP A 239 -19.02 -13.27 15.71
N LEU A 240 -17.97 -14.07 15.87
CA LEU A 240 -16.85 -14.12 14.91
C LEU A 240 -17.26 -14.62 13.52
N ALA A 241 -18.32 -15.44 13.41
CA ALA A 241 -18.78 -15.90 12.11
C ALA A 241 -19.38 -14.75 11.31
N GLU A 242 -20.13 -13.87 12.00
CA GLU A 242 -20.69 -12.66 11.39
C GLU A 242 -19.60 -11.64 11.06
N VAL A 243 -18.61 -11.43 11.94
CA VAL A 243 -17.44 -10.55 11.67
C VAL A 243 -16.65 -11.05 10.46
N ARG A 244 -16.44 -12.36 10.35
CA ARG A 244 -15.76 -12.97 9.20
C ARG A 244 -16.53 -12.71 7.91
N ARG A 245 -17.84 -12.89 7.93
CA ARG A 245 -18.72 -12.63 6.76
C ARG A 245 -18.64 -11.19 6.28
N TRP A 246 -18.57 -10.22 7.22
CA TRP A 246 -18.57 -8.80 6.89
C TRP A 246 -17.23 -8.26 6.45
N TYR A 247 -16.10 -8.68 7.05
CA TYR A 247 -14.83 -7.95 6.95
C TYR A 247 -13.62 -8.81 6.55
N ASN A 248 -13.73 -10.15 6.54
CA ASN A 248 -12.67 -11.03 6.07
C ASN A 248 -12.80 -11.29 4.57
N GLY A 249 -11.80 -11.99 4.00
CA GLY A 249 -11.90 -12.56 2.66
C GLY A 249 -10.91 -11.99 1.65
N TYR A 250 -10.11 -11.00 2.01
CA TYR A 250 -9.05 -10.51 1.12
C TYR A 250 -7.91 -11.51 1.02
N ARG A 251 -7.58 -11.94 -0.20
CA ARG A 251 -6.55 -12.95 -0.45
C ARG A 251 -5.50 -12.46 -1.45
N PHE A 252 -4.25 -12.64 -1.08
CA PHE A 252 -3.06 -12.30 -1.88
C PHE A 252 -2.17 -13.54 -2.07
N LEU A 253 -2.76 -14.64 -2.55
CA LEU A 253 -2.18 -15.97 -2.69
C LEU A 253 -1.84 -16.69 -1.36
N GLY A 254 -2.47 -16.27 -0.25
CA GLY A 254 -2.36 -16.92 1.06
C GLY A 254 -3.71 -17.07 1.73
N GLU A 255 -3.69 -17.26 3.05
CA GLU A 255 -4.91 -17.26 3.86
C GLU A 255 -5.63 -15.89 3.77
N PRO A 256 -6.96 -15.87 3.97
CA PRO A 256 -7.72 -14.63 3.93
C PRO A 256 -7.38 -13.74 5.10
N VAL A 257 -7.35 -12.43 4.85
CA VAL A 257 -7.13 -11.41 5.87
C VAL A 257 -8.31 -10.46 6.00
N TYR A 258 -8.48 -9.93 7.19
CA TYR A 258 -9.39 -8.83 7.50
C TYR A 258 -8.77 -7.50 7.09
N ASN A 259 -9.63 -6.55 6.69
CA ASN A 259 -9.22 -5.16 6.62
C ASN A 259 -9.07 -4.59 8.04
N PRO A 260 -7.87 -4.12 8.43
CA PRO A 260 -7.63 -3.59 9.78
C PRO A 260 -8.55 -2.44 10.17
N PHE A 261 -8.84 -1.54 9.23
CA PHE A 261 -9.66 -0.36 9.49
C PHE A 261 -11.09 -0.72 9.86
N ASP A 262 -11.68 -1.67 9.12
CA ASP A 262 -13.04 -2.15 9.40
C ASP A 262 -13.14 -2.83 10.76
N ILE A 263 -12.21 -3.74 11.02
CA ILE A 263 -12.18 -4.48 12.29
C ILE A 263 -12.05 -3.53 13.48
N LEU A 264 -11.12 -2.59 13.41
CA LEU A 264 -10.90 -1.65 14.51
C LEU A 264 -12.12 -0.76 14.77
N LEU A 265 -12.80 -0.30 13.71
CA LEU A 265 -14.03 0.46 13.86
C LEU A 265 -15.20 -0.39 14.34
N PHE A 266 -15.33 -1.63 13.86
CA PHE A 266 -16.31 -2.57 14.36
C PHE A 266 -16.09 -2.85 15.87
N LEU A 267 -14.87 -3.13 16.29
CA LEU A 267 -14.54 -3.36 17.70
C LEU A 267 -14.86 -2.15 18.59
N ARG A 268 -14.71 -0.94 18.06
CA ARG A 268 -15.10 0.31 18.77
C ARG A 268 -16.60 0.50 18.86
N HIS A 269 -17.32 0.31 17.77
CA HIS A 269 -18.73 0.71 17.64
C HIS A 269 -19.70 -0.44 17.83
N ARG A 270 -19.27 -1.68 17.68
CA ARG A 270 -20.09 -2.90 17.80
C ARG A 270 -21.29 -2.93 16.81
N HIS A 271 -21.18 -2.25 15.68
CA HIS A 271 -22.16 -2.23 14.63
C HIS A 271 -21.55 -2.67 13.31
N PHE A 272 -22.24 -3.54 12.57
CA PHE A 272 -21.85 -3.90 11.22
C PHE A 272 -22.20 -2.76 10.26
N LYS A 273 -21.18 -2.20 9.62
CA LYS A 273 -21.27 -1.06 8.71
C LYS A 273 -20.17 -1.12 7.68
N ALA A 274 -20.38 -0.49 6.53
CA ALA A 274 -19.38 -0.37 5.46
C ALA A 274 -18.36 0.73 5.78
N TYR A 275 -17.52 0.52 6.78
CA TYR A 275 -16.60 1.54 7.28
C TYR A 275 -15.51 1.90 6.26
N TRP A 276 -14.89 0.89 5.64
CA TRP A 276 -13.86 1.10 4.64
C TRP A 276 -14.43 1.76 3.38
N PHE A 277 -15.56 1.25 2.88
CA PHE A 277 -16.20 1.75 1.68
C PHE A 277 -16.61 3.23 1.81
N GLU A 278 -17.08 3.66 2.99
CA GLU A 278 -17.48 5.04 3.27
C GLU A 278 -16.29 6.02 3.25
N THR A 279 -15.05 5.56 3.44
CA THR A 279 -13.87 6.44 3.45
C THR A 279 -13.47 6.96 2.09
N GLY A 280 -14.01 6.42 1.02
CA GLY A 280 -13.70 6.88 -0.34
C GLY A 280 -14.38 6.03 -1.40
N THR A 281 -15.55 6.48 -1.86
CA THR A 281 -16.17 5.88 -3.05
C THR A 281 -15.25 6.14 -4.26
N PRO A 282 -14.81 5.10 -4.98
CA PRO A 282 -13.89 5.27 -6.10
C PRO A 282 -14.62 5.80 -7.33
N THR A 283 -14.86 7.10 -7.35
CA THR A 283 -15.60 7.75 -8.46
C THR A 283 -15.01 7.36 -9.81
N PHE A 284 -13.69 7.40 -9.92
CA PHE A 284 -12.99 7.00 -11.15
C PHE A 284 -13.28 5.53 -11.53
N LEU A 285 -13.25 4.60 -10.56
CA LEU A 285 -13.55 3.19 -10.82
C LEU A 285 -14.99 3.03 -11.35
N ILE A 286 -15.95 3.70 -10.72
CA ILE A 286 -17.35 3.65 -11.16
C ILE A 286 -17.48 4.21 -12.58
N ASP A 287 -16.84 5.34 -12.87
CA ASP A 287 -16.84 5.94 -14.21
C ASP A 287 -16.17 5.01 -15.24
N LEU A 288 -15.09 4.31 -14.86
CA LEU A 288 -14.43 3.32 -15.71
C LEU A 288 -15.34 2.13 -16.02
N LEU A 289 -15.98 1.55 -14.99
CA LEU A 289 -16.95 0.45 -15.14
C LEU A 289 -18.10 0.83 -16.08
N GLN A 290 -18.60 2.06 -15.97
CA GLN A 290 -19.63 2.59 -16.85
C GLN A 290 -19.15 2.72 -18.29
N ARG A 291 -17.99 3.37 -18.52
CA ARG A 291 -17.43 3.58 -19.87
C ARG A 291 -17.12 2.25 -20.58
N ARG A 292 -16.69 1.25 -19.84
CA ARG A 292 -16.36 -0.08 -20.35
C ARG A 292 -17.59 -1.01 -20.41
N HIS A 293 -18.78 -0.51 -20.02
CA HIS A 293 -20.03 -1.31 -19.96
C HIS A 293 -19.83 -2.62 -19.17
N PHE A 294 -19.04 -2.56 -18.09
CA PHE A 294 -18.75 -3.74 -17.28
C PHE A 294 -20.06 -4.30 -16.69
N PRO A 295 -20.39 -5.58 -16.89
CA PRO A 295 -21.64 -6.14 -16.43
C PRO A 295 -21.64 -6.27 -14.90
N ILE A 296 -22.51 -5.51 -14.21
CA ILE A 296 -22.59 -5.53 -12.72
C ILE A 296 -22.77 -6.95 -12.16
N PRO A 297 -23.60 -7.85 -12.74
CA PRO A 297 -23.68 -9.22 -12.24
C PRO A 297 -22.38 -10.02 -12.32
N ALA A 298 -21.46 -9.67 -13.23
CA ALA A 298 -20.17 -10.32 -13.31
C ALA A 298 -19.22 -9.98 -12.15
N LEU A 299 -19.52 -8.93 -11.36
CA LEU A 299 -18.75 -8.60 -10.17
C LEU A 299 -18.74 -9.72 -9.11
N ASP A 300 -19.75 -10.58 -9.08
CA ASP A 300 -19.81 -11.72 -8.15
C ASP A 300 -18.78 -12.80 -8.48
N SER A 301 -18.50 -13.00 -9.78
CA SER A 301 -17.54 -14.02 -10.21
C SER A 301 -17.10 -13.81 -11.65
N TYR A 302 -15.80 -13.63 -11.86
CA TYR A 302 -15.18 -13.54 -13.19
C TYR A 302 -13.76 -14.11 -13.17
N TRP A 303 -13.24 -14.45 -14.36
CA TRP A 303 -11.90 -14.99 -14.51
C TRP A 303 -10.94 -13.96 -15.11
N ALA A 304 -9.78 -13.80 -14.46
CA ALA A 304 -8.70 -12.95 -14.93
C ALA A 304 -7.41 -13.77 -15.11
N SER A 305 -6.60 -13.42 -16.09
CA SER A 305 -5.24 -13.96 -16.24
C SER A 305 -4.27 -13.21 -15.33
N GLU A 306 -3.08 -13.77 -15.13
CA GLU A 306 -2.00 -13.10 -14.38
C GLU A 306 -1.60 -11.79 -15.07
N ASP A 307 -1.49 -11.79 -16.40
CA ASP A 307 -1.19 -10.60 -17.18
C ASP A 307 -2.21 -9.48 -16.96
N LEU A 308 -3.50 -9.85 -16.88
CA LEU A 308 -4.59 -8.89 -16.61
C LEU A 308 -4.51 -8.29 -15.22
N LEU A 309 -4.05 -9.06 -14.20
CA LEU A 309 -3.84 -8.56 -12.85
C LEU A 309 -2.48 -7.88 -12.68
N GLY A 310 -1.66 -7.93 -13.71
CA GLY A 310 -0.35 -7.33 -13.75
C GLY A 310 -0.38 -5.81 -13.81
N ALA A 311 0.74 -5.23 -14.21
CA ALA A 311 0.87 -3.81 -14.42
C ALA A 311 0.09 -3.37 -15.68
N PHE A 312 -0.61 -2.25 -15.59
CA PHE A 312 -1.28 -1.63 -16.73
C PHE A 312 -0.87 -0.16 -16.85
N ASP A 313 -0.99 0.37 -18.06
CA ASP A 313 -0.73 1.79 -18.33
C ASP A 313 -2.00 2.63 -18.09
N VAL A 314 -1.80 3.91 -17.80
CA VAL A 314 -2.87 4.90 -17.63
C VAL A 314 -3.83 4.93 -18.83
N GLU A 315 -3.31 4.64 -20.03
CA GLU A 315 -4.05 4.65 -21.30
C GLU A 315 -4.87 3.35 -21.53
N ALA A 316 -4.54 2.27 -20.83
CA ALA A 316 -5.14 0.93 -21.03
C ALA A 316 -5.52 0.27 -19.69
N ILE A 317 -6.36 0.96 -18.91
CA ILE A 317 -6.79 0.44 -17.62
C ILE A 317 -7.88 -0.62 -17.82
N GLU A 318 -7.60 -1.82 -17.34
CA GLU A 318 -8.57 -2.91 -17.30
C GLU A 318 -9.36 -2.86 -15.99
N PRO A 319 -10.70 -2.83 -16.03
CA PRO A 319 -11.55 -2.76 -14.85
C PRO A 319 -11.27 -3.87 -13.82
N GLU A 320 -11.01 -5.07 -14.30
CA GLU A 320 -10.75 -6.24 -13.48
C GLU A 320 -9.48 -6.10 -12.63
N ALA A 321 -8.42 -5.58 -13.23
CA ALA A 321 -7.17 -5.29 -12.56
C ALA A 321 -7.36 -4.23 -11.48
N LEU A 322 -8.07 -3.15 -11.82
CA LEU A 322 -8.32 -2.06 -10.89
C LEU A 322 -9.21 -2.51 -9.71
N LEU A 323 -10.28 -3.29 -9.98
CA LEU A 323 -11.15 -3.86 -8.94
C LEU A 323 -10.33 -4.69 -7.94
N PHE A 324 -9.43 -5.54 -8.41
CA PHE A 324 -8.59 -6.37 -7.56
C PHE A 324 -7.58 -5.53 -6.76
N GLN A 325 -6.82 -4.67 -7.42
CA GLN A 325 -5.75 -3.88 -6.79
C GLN A 325 -6.29 -2.88 -5.76
N THR A 326 -7.46 -2.31 -6.02
CA THR A 326 -8.11 -1.39 -5.08
C THR A 326 -8.93 -2.08 -3.99
N GLY A 327 -9.07 -3.42 -4.02
CA GLY A 327 -9.71 -4.21 -2.97
C GLY A 327 -11.22 -4.41 -3.11
N TYR A 328 -11.80 -4.07 -4.28
CA TYR A 328 -13.22 -4.37 -4.55
C TYR A 328 -13.46 -5.80 -5.06
N ALA A 329 -12.39 -6.47 -5.46
CA ALA A 329 -12.38 -7.90 -5.77
C ALA A 329 -11.23 -8.61 -5.07
N THR A 330 -11.38 -9.92 -4.88
CA THR A 330 -10.36 -10.79 -4.29
C THR A 330 -10.26 -12.11 -5.06
N ILE A 331 -9.17 -12.86 -4.85
CA ILE A 331 -8.95 -14.18 -5.46
C ILE A 331 -9.68 -15.25 -4.65
N HIS A 332 -10.65 -15.92 -5.27
CA HIS A 332 -11.37 -17.06 -4.67
C HIS A 332 -10.77 -18.41 -5.06
N GLU A 333 -10.26 -18.52 -6.30
CA GLU A 333 -9.77 -19.77 -6.87
C GLU A 333 -8.61 -19.51 -7.83
N ILE A 334 -7.67 -20.44 -7.89
CA ILE A 334 -6.53 -20.41 -8.81
C ILE A 334 -6.60 -21.64 -9.68
N GLN A 335 -6.58 -21.46 -10.98
CA GLN A 335 -6.55 -22.54 -11.95
C GLN A 335 -5.26 -22.49 -12.76
N GLN A 336 -4.41 -23.50 -12.61
CA GLN A 336 -3.20 -23.62 -13.42
C GLN A 336 -3.55 -23.95 -14.87
N ARG A 337 -2.94 -23.22 -15.80
CA ARG A 337 -3.10 -23.41 -17.25
C ARG A 337 -1.73 -23.47 -17.92
N PRO A 338 -1.60 -24.03 -19.13
CA PRO A 338 -0.32 -24.11 -19.86
C PRO A 338 0.35 -22.72 -20.10
N TYR A 339 -0.44 -21.66 -20.16
CA TYR A 339 0.01 -20.28 -20.43
C TYR A 339 -0.02 -19.39 -19.17
N GLY A 340 0.09 -19.96 -17.97
CA GLY A 340 0.05 -19.25 -16.71
C GLY A 340 -1.26 -19.43 -15.94
N PRO A 341 -1.30 -19.04 -14.67
CA PRO A 341 -2.48 -19.20 -13.83
C PRO A 341 -3.63 -18.28 -14.27
N ARG A 342 -4.85 -18.74 -14.05
CA ARG A 342 -6.06 -17.92 -14.08
C ARG A 342 -6.64 -17.83 -12.67
N TYR A 343 -7.13 -16.65 -12.34
CA TYR A 343 -7.70 -16.33 -11.05
C TYR A 343 -9.20 -16.10 -11.18
N ARG A 344 -9.99 -16.79 -10.37
CA ARG A 344 -11.41 -16.46 -10.23
C ARG A 344 -11.54 -15.38 -9.17
N LEU A 345 -12.03 -14.23 -9.59
CA LEU A 345 -12.23 -13.05 -8.77
C LEU A 345 -13.71 -12.87 -8.43
N GLY A 346 -13.98 -12.20 -7.32
CA GLY A 346 -15.30 -11.82 -6.87
C GLY A 346 -15.20 -10.93 -5.63
N PHE A 347 -16.34 -10.59 -5.03
CA PHE A 347 -16.35 -9.75 -3.83
C PHE A 347 -15.60 -10.42 -2.67
N PRO A 348 -14.79 -9.66 -1.91
CA PRO A 348 -14.09 -10.22 -0.76
C PRO A 348 -15.04 -10.58 0.39
N ASN A 349 -16.08 -9.77 0.62
CA ASN A 349 -16.94 -9.88 1.78
C ASN A 349 -18.29 -9.17 1.57
N GLU A 350 -19.14 -9.22 2.60
CA GLU A 350 -20.48 -8.65 2.59
C GLU A 350 -20.47 -7.11 2.47
N GLU A 351 -19.51 -6.43 3.11
CA GLU A 351 -19.38 -4.99 3.02
C GLU A 351 -19.29 -4.53 1.56
N VAL A 352 -18.34 -5.10 0.82
CA VAL A 352 -18.10 -4.73 -0.58
C VAL A 352 -19.25 -5.19 -1.47
N ARG A 353 -19.77 -6.40 -1.23
CA ARG A 353 -20.88 -6.97 -1.99
C ARG A 353 -22.15 -6.10 -1.94
N ILE A 354 -22.42 -5.46 -0.80
CA ILE A 354 -23.56 -4.55 -0.64
C ILE A 354 -23.25 -3.16 -1.19
N SER A 355 -22.05 -2.65 -0.91
CA SER A 355 -21.75 -1.23 -1.09
C SER A 355 -21.39 -0.86 -2.51
N LEU A 356 -20.57 -1.68 -3.21
CA LEU A 356 -20.13 -1.35 -4.57
C LEU A 356 -21.30 -1.33 -5.58
N PRO A 357 -22.18 -2.35 -5.65
CA PRO A 357 -23.33 -2.29 -6.55
C PRO A 357 -24.27 -1.11 -6.26
N ARG A 358 -24.49 -0.79 -4.98
CA ARG A 358 -25.30 0.38 -4.59
C ARG A 358 -24.68 1.69 -5.06
N ALA A 359 -23.36 1.85 -4.95
CA ALA A 359 -22.67 3.04 -5.42
C ALA A 359 -22.76 3.19 -6.94
N ILE A 360 -22.61 2.08 -7.67
CA ILE A 360 -22.76 2.04 -9.12
C ILE A 360 -24.21 2.43 -9.51
N LEU A 361 -25.22 1.80 -8.90
CA LEU A 361 -26.63 2.07 -9.20
C LEU A 361 -27.04 3.52 -8.92
N ARG A 362 -26.53 4.13 -7.84
CA ARG A 362 -26.79 5.57 -7.57
C ARG A 362 -26.30 6.48 -8.68
N ARG A 363 -25.26 6.11 -9.40
CA ARG A 363 -24.75 6.89 -10.53
C ARG A 363 -25.62 6.75 -11.78
N TYR A 364 -26.30 5.59 -11.93
CA TYR A 364 -27.25 5.37 -13.05
C TYR A 364 -28.65 5.97 -12.81
N THR A 365 -29.03 6.22 -11.55
CA THR A 365 -30.29 6.85 -11.19
C THR A 365 -30.01 8.25 -10.65
N PRO A 366 -29.92 9.30 -11.49
CA PRO A 366 -29.83 10.65 -10.98
C PRO A 366 -31.08 10.97 -10.15
N ASP A 367 -30.87 11.58 -8.99
CA ASP A 367 -31.88 11.87 -7.97
C ASP A 367 -33.22 12.30 -8.54
N GLN A 368 -34.24 11.46 -8.45
CA GLN A 368 -35.66 11.86 -8.55
C GLN A 368 -36.16 12.55 -7.26
N ARG A 369 -35.27 12.94 -6.34
CA ARG A 369 -35.62 13.60 -5.06
C ARG A 369 -35.33 15.09 -5.01
N ALA A 370 -35.06 15.73 -6.14
CA ALA A 370 -34.99 17.18 -6.25
C ALA A 370 -36.20 17.69 -7.05
N ARG A 371 -37.41 17.42 -6.56
CA ARG A 371 -38.65 18.16 -6.89
C ARG A 371 -39.54 18.24 -5.65
#